data_b2d90e83bc1b8955d1ce7a7f4fc7eb38
#
_entry.id   b2d90e83bc1b8955d1ce7a7f4fc7eb38
#
_cell.length_a   1.000
_cell.length_b   1.000
_cell.length_c   1.000
_cell.angle_alpha   90.00
_cell.angle_beta   90.00
_cell.angle_gamma   90.00
#
_symmetry.space_group_name_H-M   'P 1'
#
loop_
_entity.id
_entity.type
_entity.pdbx_description
1 polymer ?
#
loop_
_entity_poly.entity_id
_entity_poly.type
_entity_poly.pdbx_seq_one_letter_code
_entity_poly.pdbx_strand_id
1 'polypeptide(L)' 'MSVAKVIEISAESPDGFEAAAREGIAKAAETVKHIQSAWVKEQKVVVEDGQVTAYRVDMKVTFVLGK' A
#
# COMPACT_ATOMS: atom_id res chain seq x y z
N MET A 1 -5.78 0.70 -26.75
CA MET A 1 -6.55 1.01 -25.53
C MET A 1 -6.06 0.17 -24.37
N SER A 2 -6.03 0.74 -23.20
CA SER A 2 -5.66 -0.04 -22.03
C SER A 2 -6.76 0.05 -20.98
N VAL A 3 -6.84 -0.98 -20.16
CA VAL A 3 -7.80 -1.05 -19.09
C VAL A 3 -7.05 -1.25 -17.78
N ALA A 4 -7.37 -0.44 -16.80
CA ALA A 4 -6.74 -0.53 -15.49
C ALA A 4 -7.77 -0.98 -14.47
N LYS A 5 -7.26 -1.63 -13.46
CA LYS A 5 -8.09 -2.06 -12.34
C LYS A 5 -7.46 -1.51 -11.07
N VAL A 6 -8.29 -1.21 -10.10
CA VAL A 6 -7.84 -0.65 -8.82
C VAL A 6 -8.24 -1.61 -7.71
N ILE A 7 -7.27 -1.94 -6.86
CA ILE A 7 -7.56 -2.71 -5.65
C ILE A 7 -7.12 -1.88 -4.44
N GLU A 8 -7.67 -2.20 -3.32
CA GLU A 8 -7.34 -1.50 -2.09
C GLU A 8 -6.57 -2.43 -1.18
N ILE A 9 -5.43 -1.95 -0.64
CA ILE A 9 -4.64 -2.73 0.30
C ILE A 9 -4.31 -1.87 1.50
N SER A 10 -4.00 -2.54 2.59
CA SER A 10 -3.59 -1.90 3.83
C SER A 10 -2.26 -2.51 4.23
N ALA A 11 -1.30 -1.66 4.61
CA ALA A 11 0.03 -2.12 4.98
C ALA A 11 0.47 -1.42 6.25
N GLU A 12 1.29 -2.09 7.02
CA GLU A 12 1.72 -1.56 8.31
C GLU A 12 3.19 -1.89 8.50
N SER A 13 3.93 -0.94 9.08
CA SER A 13 5.35 -1.13 9.34
C SER A 13 5.73 -0.33 10.58
N PRO A 14 6.64 -0.85 11.41
CA PRO A 14 7.15 -0.06 12.54
C PRO A 14 8.14 1.00 12.10
N ASP A 15 8.58 0.98 10.84
CA ASP A 15 9.66 1.82 10.35
C ASP A 15 9.22 3.12 9.69
N GLY A 16 7.92 3.34 9.55
CA GLY A 16 7.41 4.58 8.99
C GLY A 16 6.40 4.36 7.89
N PHE A 17 5.77 5.46 7.45
CA PHE A 17 4.76 5.39 6.40
C PHE A 17 5.37 4.99 5.06
N GLU A 18 6.55 5.51 4.76
CA GLU A 18 7.19 5.15 3.51
C GLU A 18 7.53 3.66 3.46
N ALA A 19 8.05 3.13 4.58
CA ALA A 19 8.34 1.71 4.65
C ALA A 19 7.08 0.87 4.48
N ALA A 20 5.99 1.30 5.12
CA ALA A 20 4.71 0.60 4.99
C ALA A 20 4.26 0.58 3.53
N ALA A 21 4.36 1.72 2.84
CA ALA A 21 3.95 1.80 1.45
C ALA A 21 4.81 0.90 0.56
N ARG A 22 6.13 0.96 0.72
CA ARG A 22 7.04 0.15 -0.10
C ARG A 22 6.81 -1.33 0.12
N GLU A 23 6.67 -1.73 1.38
CA GLU A 23 6.49 -3.14 1.71
C GLU A 23 5.13 -3.64 1.21
N GLY A 24 4.11 -2.79 1.31
CA GLY A 24 2.79 -3.15 0.82
C GLY A 24 2.77 -3.37 -0.68
N ILE A 25 3.42 -2.49 -1.43
CA ILE A 25 3.50 -2.62 -2.89
C ILE A 25 4.32 -3.87 -3.26
N ALA A 26 5.44 -4.09 -2.59
CA ALA A 26 6.27 -5.26 -2.88
C ALA A 26 5.49 -6.55 -2.65
N LYS A 27 4.71 -6.60 -1.58
CA LYS A 27 3.92 -7.79 -1.28
C LYS A 27 2.81 -7.98 -2.31
N ALA A 28 2.13 -6.90 -2.68
CA ALA A 28 1.07 -6.96 -3.68
C ALA A 28 1.64 -7.42 -5.03
N ALA A 29 2.85 -7.00 -5.36
CA ALA A 29 3.47 -7.34 -6.64
C ALA A 29 3.79 -8.81 -6.76
N GLU A 30 3.77 -9.56 -5.67
CA GLU A 30 3.98 -11.01 -5.73
C GLU A 30 2.85 -11.72 -6.47
N THR A 31 1.65 -11.15 -6.43
CA THR A 31 0.49 -11.79 -7.06
C THR A 31 -0.17 -10.92 -8.12
N VAL A 32 0.08 -9.61 -8.10
CA VAL A 32 -0.55 -8.68 -9.04
C VAL A 32 0.51 -8.17 -10.01
N LYS A 33 0.26 -8.37 -11.30
CA LYS A 33 1.19 -7.95 -12.34
C LYS A 33 0.88 -6.55 -12.84
N HIS A 34 1.91 -5.86 -13.31
CA HIS A 34 1.75 -4.58 -14.02
C HIS A 34 1.18 -3.47 -13.15
N ILE A 35 1.63 -3.43 -11.88
CA ILE A 35 1.28 -2.32 -11.01
C ILE A 35 1.93 -1.05 -11.55
N GLN A 36 1.14 0.00 -11.72
CA GLN A 36 1.60 1.26 -12.28
C GLN A 36 1.72 2.37 -11.25
N SER A 37 0.82 2.39 -10.28
CA SER A 37 0.81 3.46 -9.31
C SER A 37 0.00 3.04 -8.10
N ALA A 38 0.15 3.82 -7.05
CA ALA A 38 -0.65 3.63 -5.84
C ALA A 38 -0.95 5.00 -5.26
N TRP A 39 -2.16 5.14 -4.77
CA TRP A 39 -2.60 6.36 -4.14
C TRP A 39 -2.76 6.07 -2.65
N VAL A 40 -2.03 6.80 -1.81
CA VAL A 40 -2.18 6.66 -0.37
C VAL A 40 -3.46 7.38 0.02
N LYS A 41 -4.44 6.60 0.43
CA LYS A 41 -5.76 7.12 0.76
C LYS A 41 -5.81 7.64 2.17
N GLU A 42 -5.22 6.89 3.10
CA GLU A 42 -5.21 7.26 4.51
C GLU A 42 -3.93 6.79 5.16
N GLN A 43 -3.53 7.52 6.18
CA GLN A 43 -2.39 7.16 7.00
C GLN A 43 -2.83 7.26 8.45
N LYS A 44 -2.36 6.33 9.26
CA LYS A 44 -2.59 6.45 10.70
C LYS A 44 -1.49 5.75 11.46
N VAL A 45 -1.34 6.09 12.71
CA VAL A 45 -0.37 5.45 13.58
C VAL A 45 -1.09 4.58 14.59
N VAL A 46 -0.43 3.52 14.98
CA VAL A 46 -0.89 2.66 16.06
C VAL A 46 -0.17 3.11 17.32
N VAL A 47 -0.91 3.34 18.39
CA VAL A 47 -0.38 3.90 19.63
C VAL A 47 -0.63 2.92 20.76
N GLU A 48 0.42 2.66 21.54
CA GLU A 48 0.30 1.86 22.75
C GLU A 48 1.05 2.58 23.86
N ASP A 49 0.37 2.81 24.97
CA ASP A 49 0.95 3.47 26.14
C ASP A 49 1.61 4.80 25.77
N GLY A 50 0.94 5.60 24.91
CA GLY A 50 1.43 6.90 24.52
C GLY A 50 2.60 6.86 23.55
N GLN A 51 2.96 5.70 23.04
CA GLN A 51 4.06 5.55 22.09
C GLN A 51 3.54 5.06 20.75
N VAL A 52 4.10 5.61 19.68
CA VAL A 52 3.77 5.14 18.34
C VAL A 52 4.54 3.84 18.11
N THR A 53 3.81 2.76 17.84
CA THR A 53 4.42 1.45 17.65
C THR A 53 4.41 1.00 16.20
N ALA A 54 3.54 1.59 15.38
CA ALA A 54 3.47 1.19 13.97
C ALA A 54 2.82 2.31 13.15
N TYR A 55 3.08 2.25 11.85
CA TYR A 55 2.56 3.20 10.88
C TYR A 55 1.77 2.42 9.85
N ARG A 56 0.53 2.82 9.60
CA ARG A 56 -0.36 2.11 8.69
C ARG A 56 -0.77 3.00 7.54
N VAL A 57 -0.75 2.46 6.32
CA VAL A 57 -1.25 3.16 5.14
C VAL A 57 -2.33 2.32 4.47
N ASP A 58 -3.37 3.00 4.00
CA ASP A 58 -4.38 2.38 3.15
C ASP A 58 -4.18 2.95 1.76
N MET A 59 -4.03 2.08 0.78
CA MET A 59 -3.67 2.51 -0.56
C MET A 59 -4.61 1.91 -1.60
N LYS A 60 -4.85 2.70 -2.64
CA LYS A 60 -5.51 2.19 -3.85
C LYS A 60 -4.43 1.96 -4.88
N VAL A 61 -4.29 0.72 -5.31
CA VAL A 61 -3.24 0.30 -6.22
C VAL A 61 -3.85 0.09 -7.60
N THR A 62 -3.24 0.74 -8.60
CA THR A 62 -3.70 0.66 -9.98
C THR A 62 -2.78 -0.25 -10.76
N PHE A 63 -3.36 -1.19 -11.49
CA PHE A 63 -2.57 -2.04 -12.36
C PHE A 63 -3.30 -2.24 -13.68
N VAL A 64 -2.53 -2.56 -14.72
CA VAL A 64 -3.05 -2.66 -16.07
C VAL A 64 -3.35 -4.11 -16.38
N LEU A 65 -4.52 -4.33 -16.98
CA LEU A 65 -4.96 -5.65 -17.36
C LEU A 65 -4.51 -5.98 -18.78
N GLY A 66 -4.22 -7.25 -18.99
CA GLY A 66 -4.15 -7.78 -20.33
C GLY A 66 -2.97 -7.30 -21.14
N LYS A 67 -1.84 -7.25 -20.56
CA LYS A 67 -0.68 -6.90 -21.35
C LYS A 67 0.50 -7.62 -20.96
#